data_0852300ea676785cf450f30e8c508ab2
#
_entry.id   0852300ea676785cf450f30e8c508ab2
#
_cell.length_a   1.000
_cell.length_b   1.000
_cell.length_c   1.000
_cell.angle_alpha   90.00
_cell.angle_beta   90.00
_cell.angle_gamma   90.00
#
_symmetry.space_group_name_H-M   'P 1'
#
loop_
_entity.id
_entity.type
_entity.pdbx_description
1 polymer ?
#
loop_
_entity_poly.entity_id
_entity_poly.type
_entity_poly.pdbx_seq_one_letter_code
_entity_poly.pdbx_strand_id
1 'polypeptide(L)'
;SKISMQKKKDFEELFRNNYKKMLRLSILIIKDEEESKDIVSDIFTSIWDGAINPYVDKPQNYLLMCVRNRCLDLLNHKRIKERVCRLLTLESSLPSIAINNDTPDMQRLREMVDTLLTPRDRQVLIMKYERKMKYREISDELKISQVAVYKHLSQALKTLKANFK
;
A
#
# COMPACT_ATOMS: atom_id res chain seq x y z
N SER A 1 25.98 -28.59 0.08
CA SER A 1 27.17 -28.09 0.77
C SER A 1 26.91 -27.89 2.26
N LYS A 2 27.95 -27.87 3.06
CA LYS A 2 27.85 -27.63 4.50
C LYS A 2 27.21 -26.28 4.83
N ILE A 3 27.48 -25.25 4.02
CA ILE A 3 26.93 -23.91 4.18
C ILE A 3 25.42 -23.90 3.95
N SER A 4 24.94 -24.58 2.90
CA SER A 4 23.50 -24.70 2.62
C SER A 4 22.75 -25.46 3.70
N MET A 5 23.36 -26.52 4.25
CA MET A 5 22.77 -27.31 5.34
C MET A 5 22.70 -26.51 6.63
N GLN A 6 23.73 -25.73 6.93
CA GLN A 6 23.76 -24.87 8.11
C GLN A 6 22.73 -23.75 8.00
N LYS A 7 22.64 -23.12 6.84
CA LYS A 7 21.61 -22.09 6.56
C LYS A 7 20.19 -22.63 6.80
N LYS A 8 19.93 -23.85 6.29
CA LYS A 8 18.63 -24.50 6.47
C LYS A 8 18.32 -24.79 7.95
N LYS A 9 19.29 -25.29 8.70
CA LYS A 9 19.13 -25.57 10.13
C LYS A 9 18.87 -24.32 10.92
N ASP A 10 19.63 -23.28 10.67
CA ASP A 10 19.47 -21.98 11.35
C ASP A 10 18.10 -21.37 11.07
N PHE A 11 17.65 -21.47 9.83
CA PHE A 11 16.32 -20.99 9.43
C PHE A 11 15.21 -21.79 10.11
N GLU A 12 15.29 -23.12 10.12
CA GLU A 12 14.29 -23.99 10.75
C GLU A 12 14.19 -23.72 12.26
N GLU A 13 15.33 -23.52 12.93
CA GLU A 13 15.38 -23.20 14.35
C GLU A 13 14.75 -21.84 14.61
N LEU A 14 15.09 -20.84 13.82
CA LEU A 14 14.53 -19.50 13.91
C LEU A 14 13.01 -19.52 13.73
N PHE A 15 12.54 -20.25 12.72
CA PHE A 15 11.12 -20.41 12.44
C PHE A 15 10.40 -21.08 13.62
N ARG A 16 10.92 -22.21 14.08
CA ARG A 16 10.33 -22.97 15.20
C ARG A 16 10.22 -22.14 16.46
N ASN A 17 11.25 -21.38 16.78
CA ASN A 17 11.31 -20.61 18.02
C ASN A 17 10.48 -19.33 18.01
N ASN A 18 10.15 -18.79 16.83
CA ASN A 18 9.58 -17.44 16.74
C ASN A 18 8.24 -17.35 16.04
N TYR A 19 7.86 -18.33 15.19
CA TYR A 19 6.66 -18.26 14.38
C TYR A 19 5.39 -17.98 15.18
N LYS A 20 5.15 -18.73 16.24
CA LYS A 20 3.93 -18.59 17.04
C LYS A 20 3.84 -17.21 17.71
N LYS A 21 4.95 -16.72 18.22
CA LYS A 21 4.99 -15.39 18.87
C LYS A 21 4.75 -14.27 17.87
N MET A 22 5.34 -14.39 16.69
CA MET A 22 5.15 -13.43 15.60
C MET A 22 3.70 -13.43 15.13
N LEU A 23 3.12 -14.61 14.96
CA LEU A 23 1.72 -14.76 14.55
C LEU A 23 0.76 -14.16 15.58
N ARG A 24 0.96 -14.43 16.87
CA ARG A 24 0.15 -13.87 17.95
C ARG A 24 0.19 -12.35 17.96
N LEU A 25 1.39 -11.78 17.82
CA LEU A 25 1.53 -10.32 17.77
C LEU A 25 0.79 -9.73 16.58
N SER A 26 0.93 -10.34 15.41
CA SER A 26 0.22 -9.88 14.22
C SER A 26 -1.29 -9.93 14.39
N ILE A 27 -1.82 -11.04 14.89
CA ILE A 27 -3.26 -11.19 15.15
C ILE A 27 -3.75 -10.13 16.15
N LEU A 28 -2.94 -9.86 17.17
CA LEU A 28 -3.28 -8.84 18.17
C LEU A 28 -3.41 -7.46 17.56
N ILE A 29 -2.57 -7.13 16.58
CA ILE A 29 -2.53 -5.80 15.94
C ILE A 29 -3.59 -5.67 14.85
N ILE A 30 -3.67 -6.62 13.92
CA ILE A 30 -4.55 -6.50 12.74
C ILE A 30 -5.86 -7.26 12.87
N LYS A 31 -5.97 -8.15 13.87
CA LYS A 31 -7.20 -8.92 14.18
C LYS A 31 -7.72 -9.75 13.01
N ASP A 32 -6.81 -10.27 12.20
CA ASP A 32 -7.11 -11.12 11.05
C ASP A 32 -6.05 -12.22 10.99
N GLU A 33 -6.48 -13.47 11.14
CA GLU A 33 -5.58 -14.62 11.19
C GLU A 33 -4.92 -14.89 9.84
N GLU A 34 -5.68 -14.83 8.75
CA GLU A 34 -5.15 -15.12 7.41
C GLU A 34 -4.14 -14.08 6.96
N GLU A 35 -4.45 -12.79 7.13
CA GLU A 35 -3.50 -11.73 6.84
C GLU A 35 -2.26 -11.82 7.73
N SER A 36 -2.43 -12.22 8.99
CA SER A 36 -1.31 -12.40 9.91
C SER A 36 -0.38 -13.51 9.46
N LYS A 37 -0.92 -14.63 9.00
CA LYS A 37 -0.13 -15.71 8.42
C LYS A 37 0.66 -15.24 7.21
N ASP A 38 0.05 -14.45 6.34
CA ASP A 38 0.72 -13.89 5.16
C ASP A 38 1.87 -12.96 5.57
N ILE A 39 1.65 -12.07 6.54
CA ILE A 39 2.70 -11.16 7.04
C ILE A 39 3.88 -11.95 7.58
N VAL A 40 3.63 -12.93 8.44
CA VAL A 40 4.71 -13.72 9.05
C VAL A 40 5.43 -14.54 8.00
N SER A 41 4.71 -15.16 7.07
CA SER A 41 5.30 -15.93 5.96
C SER A 41 6.15 -15.04 5.06
N ASP A 42 5.73 -13.83 4.76
CA ASP A 42 6.51 -12.88 3.95
C ASP A 42 7.81 -12.49 4.65
N ILE A 43 7.79 -12.31 5.96
CA ILE A 43 9.00 -12.02 6.73
C ILE A 43 9.99 -13.19 6.63
N PHE A 44 9.52 -14.42 6.81
CA PHE A 44 10.39 -15.59 6.69
C PHE A 44 10.90 -15.82 5.28
N THR A 45 10.09 -15.53 4.27
CA THR A 45 10.55 -15.56 2.87
C THR A 45 11.67 -14.54 2.65
N SER A 46 11.53 -13.34 3.18
CA SER A 46 12.55 -12.30 3.09
C SER A 46 13.84 -12.67 3.84
N ILE A 47 13.74 -13.41 4.94
CA ILE A 47 14.90 -13.95 5.66
C ILE A 47 15.62 -15.00 4.79
N TRP A 48 14.87 -15.92 4.23
CA TRP A 48 15.44 -16.97 3.37
C TRP A 48 16.15 -16.39 2.16
N ASP A 49 15.57 -15.38 1.55
CA ASP A 49 16.10 -14.69 0.37
C ASP A 49 17.26 -13.73 0.69
N GLY A 50 17.54 -13.52 1.98
CA GLY A 50 18.63 -12.63 2.41
C GLY A 50 18.29 -11.15 2.44
N ALA A 51 17.04 -10.77 2.18
CA ALA A 51 16.60 -9.37 2.26
C ALA A 51 16.52 -8.87 3.70
N ILE A 52 16.25 -9.76 4.65
CA ILE A 52 16.22 -9.48 6.08
C ILE A 52 17.26 -10.38 6.76
N ASN A 53 18.10 -9.80 7.61
CA ASN A 53 19.08 -10.54 8.41
C ASN A 53 18.67 -10.52 9.89
N PRO A 54 18.07 -11.62 10.40
CA PRO A 54 17.63 -11.72 11.80
C PRO A 54 18.72 -12.19 12.75
N TYR A 55 19.91 -12.50 12.25
CA TYR A 55 21.01 -13.07 13.06
C TYR A 55 21.78 -11.96 13.76
N VAL A 56 21.11 -11.33 14.72
CA VAL A 56 21.59 -10.25 15.60
C VAL A 56 21.56 -10.73 17.04
N ASP A 57 21.97 -9.87 18.00
CA ASP A 57 22.04 -10.26 19.42
C ASP A 57 20.71 -10.75 20.00
N LYS A 58 19.62 -10.12 19.60
CA LYS A 58 18.27 -10.47 20.08
C LYS A 58 17.33 -10.71 18.89
N PRO A 59 17.43 -11.89 18.25
CA PRO A 59 16.64 -12.18 17.05
C PRO A 59 15.14 -12.06 17.27
N GLN A 60 14.63 -12.52 18.40
CA GLN A 60 13.22 -12.47 18.72
C GLN A 60 12.69 -11.03 18.72
N ASN A 61 13.41 -10.14 19.39
CA ASN A 61 13.01 -8.71 19.46
C ASN A 61 13.00 -8.08 18.06
N TYR A 62 14.01 -8.39 17.26
CA TYR A 62 14.11 -7.91 15.89
C TYR A 62 12.94 -8.40 15.03
N LEU A 63 12.61 -9.69 15.12
CA LEU A 63 11.51 -10.29 14.36
C LEU A 63 10.15 -9.71 14.77
N LEU A 64 9.93 -9.52 16.08
CA LEU A 64 8.71 -8.89 16.57
C LEU A 64 8.58 -7.45 16.09
N MET A 65 9.70 -6.72 15.99
CA MET A 65 9.71 -5.38 15.41
C MET A 65 9.34 -5.41 13.93
N CYS A 66 9.84 -6.38 13.17
CA CYS A 66 9.47 -6.57 11.76
C CYS A 66 7.96 -6.80 11.62
N VAL A 67 7.38 -7.65 12.45
CA VAL A 67 5.94 -7.92 12.48
C VAL A 67 5.17 -6.64 12.76
N ARG A 68 5.55 -5.94 13.83
CA ARG A 68 4.90 -4.69 14.23
C ARG A 68 4.92 -3.68 13.07
N ASN A 69 6.06 -3.46 12.46
CA ASN A 69 6.21 -2.50 11.39
C ASN A 69 5.35 -2.87 10.18
N ARG A 70 5.35 -4.15 9.79
CA ARG A 70 4.51 -4.65 8.68
C ARG A 70 3.03 -4.51 8.98
N CYS A 71 2.60 -4.80 10.20
CA CYS A 71 1.20 -4.64 10.62
C CYS A 71 0.77 -3.18 10.60
N LEU A 72 1.61 -2.27 11.10
CA LEU A 72 1.31 -0.84 11.09
C LEU A 72 1.26 -0.29 9.65
N ASP A 73 2.15 -0.74 8.79
CA ASP A 73 2.12 -0.37 7.37
C ASP A 73 0.83 -0.83 6.70
N LEU A 74 0.39 -2.06 6.98
CA LEU A 74 -0.87 -2.59 6.45
C LEU A 74 -2.07 -1.79 6.93
N LEU A 75 -2.14 -1.46 8.22
CA LEU A 75 -3.23 -0.65 8.79
C LEU A 75 -3.23 0.75 8.20
N ASN A 76 -2.06 1.35 8.03
CA ASN A 76 -1.93 2.66 7.40
C ASN A 76 -2.39 2.62 5.94
N HIS A 77 -2.01 1.57 5.21
CA HIS A 77 -2.45 1.34 3.83
C HIS A 77 -4.00 1.23 3.76
N LYS A 78 -4.61 0.42 4.62
CA LYS A 78 -6.06 0.27 4.69
C LYS A 78 -6.75 1.60 5.00
N ARG A 79 -6.21 2.37 5.93
CA ARG A 79 -6.75 3.69 6.29
C ARG A 79 -6.72 4.65 5.11
N ILE A 80 -5.61 4.67 4.35
CA ILE A 80 -5.48 5.51 3.15
C ILE A 80 -6.49 5.05 2.08
N LYS A 81 -6.61 3.74 1.88
CA LYS A 81 -7.58 3.18 0.93
C LYS A 81 -9.01 3.56 1.30
N GLU A 82 -9.39 3.46 2.56
CA GLU A 82 -10.71 3.87 3.04
C GLU A 82 -10.95 5.36 2.83
N ARG A 83 -9.94 6.19 3.09
CA ARG A 83 -10.01 7.63 2.83
C ARG A 83 -10.25 7.92 1.35
N VAL A 84 -9.54 7.24 0.46
CA VAL A 84 -9.74 7.37 -0.99
C VAL A 84 -11.13 6.92 -1.39
N CYS A 85 -11.62 5.78 -0.87
CA CYS A 85 -12.97 5.30 -1.14
C CYS A 85 -14.04 6.29 -0.67
N ARG A 86 -13.86 6.92 0.48
CA ARG A 86 -14.78 7.97 0.96
C ARG A 86 -14.77 9.18 0.05
N LEU A 87 -13.59 9.61 -0.41
CA LEU A 87 -13.47 10.71 -1.35
C LEU A 87 -14.13 10.38 -2.69
N LEU A 88 -13.97 9.16 -3.16
CA LEU A 88 -14.62 8.67 -4.39
C LEU A 88 -16.15 8.63 -4.25
N THR A 89 -16.65 8.24 -3.07
CA THR A 89 -18.08 8.27 -2.78
C THR A 89 -18.62 9.70 -2.77
N LEU A 90 -17.83 10.65 -2.28
CA LEU A 90 -18.18 12.07 -2.34
C LEU A 90 -18.06 12.65 -3.75
N GLU A 91 -17.41 11.94 -4.65
CA GLU A 91 -17.26 12.31 -6.06
C GLU A 91 -18.61 12.36 -6.80
N SER A 92 -19.66 11.75 -6.25
CA SER A 92 -21.02 11.91 -6.80
C SER A 92 -21.48 13.37 -6.86
N SER A 93 -20.81 14.27 -6.14
CA SER A 93 -21.04 15.71 -6.21
C SER A 93 -20.19 16.41 -7.26
N LEU A 94 -19.21 15.72 -7.85
CA LEU A 94 -18.40 16.25 -8.94
C LEU A 94 -18.92 15.75 -10.29
N PRO A 95 -18.79 16.53 -11.37
CA PRO A 95 -19.09 16.04 -12.69
C PRO A 95 -18.21 14.83 -13.01
N SER A 96 -18.76 13.88 -13.74
CA SER A 96 -17.99 12.72 -14.20
C SER A 96 -16.78 13.17 -15.01
N ILE A 97 -15.60 12.61 -14.72
CA ILE A 97 -14.37 12.87 -15.48
C ILE A 97 -14.40 12.12 -16.84
N ALA A 98 -15.53 11.58 -17.25
CA ALA A 98 -15.67 10.93 -18.54
C ALA A 98 -15.49 11.96 -19.68
N ILE A 99 -14.54 11.64 -20.56
CA ILE A 99 -13.96 12.54 -21.58
C ILE A 99 -14.95 13.03 -22.63
N ASN A 100 -16.15 12.41 -22.73
CA ASN A 100 -17.05 12.62 -23.86
C ASN A 100 -18.15 13.66 -23.61
N ASN A 101 -18.13 14.37 -22.51
CA ASN A 101 -19.11 15.41 -22.21
C ASN A 101 -18.48 16.78 -22.33
N ASP A 102 -18.80 17.51 -23.40
CA ASP A 102 -18.37 18.90 -23.61
C ASP A 102 -19.27 19.88 -22.86
N THR A 103 -19.55 19.63 -21.58
CA THR A 103 -20.25 20.61 -20.75
C THR A 103 -19.28 21.67 -20.24
N PRO A 104 -19.72 22.90 -19.94
CA PRO A 104 -18.86 23.90 -19.31
C PRO A 104 -18.21 23.44 -18.01
N ASP A 105 -18.91 22.61 -17.22
CA ASP A 105 -18.39 22.05 -15.99
C ASP A 105 -17.25 21.05 -16.26
N MET A 106 -17.35 20.26 -17.31
CA MET A 106 -16.30 19.34 -17.71
C MET A 106 -15.06 20.06 -18.21
N GLN A 107 -15.23 21.13 -18.98
CA GLN A 107 -14.12 21.97 -19.43
C GLN A 107 -13.41 22.62 -18.25
N ARG A 108 -14.16 23.14 -17.29
CA ARG A 108 -13.62 23.71 -16.06
C ARG A 108 -12.85 22.67 -15.25
N LEU A 109 -13.38 21.45 -15.12
CA LEU A 109 -12.71 20.37 -14.42
C LEU A 109 -11.39 20.00 -15.09
N ARG A 110 -11.35 19.92 -16.42
CA ARG A 110 -10.10 19.66 -17.17
C ARG A 110 -9.07 20.75 -16.94
N GLU A 111 -9.48 22.00 -16.98
CA GLU A 111 -8.59 23.13 -16.70
C GLU A 111 -8.02 23.05 -15.27
N MET A 112 -8.84 22.69 -14.30
CA MET A 112 -8.40 22.51 -12.91
C MET A 112 -7.41 21.36 -12.79
N VAL A 113 -7.64 20.22 -13.47
CA VAL A 113 -6.71 19.11 -13.50
C VAL A 113 -5.36 19.55 -14.07
N ASP A 114 -5.37 20.32 -15.14
CA ASP A 114 -4.13 20.75 -15.80
C ASP A 114 -3.39 21.84 -15.02
N THR A 115 -4.08 22.71 -14.29
CA THR A 115 -3.48 23.87 -13.64
C THR A 115 -3.25 23.72 -12.15
N LEU A 116 -4.10 23.00 -11.43
CA LEU A 116 -4.06 22.92 -9.96
C LEU A 116 -3.35 21.67 -9.44
N LEU A 117 -3.35 20.59 -10.19
CA LEU A 117 -2.74 19.35 -9.73
C LEU A 117 -1.24 19.32 -10.02
N THR A 118 -0.49 18.71 -9.10
CA THR A 118 0.91 18.39 -9.38
C THR A 118 0.99 17.39 -10.55
N PRO A 119 2.11 17.33 -11.30
CA PRO A 119 2.22 16.39 -12.41
C PRO A 119 1.96 14.95 -12.01
N ARG A 120 2.41 14.52 -10.84
CA ARG A 120 2.21 13.15 -10.36
C ARG A 120 0.75 12.90 -9.96
N ASP A 121 0.11 13.82 -9.26
CA ASP A 121 -1.29 13.71 -8.89
C ASP A 121 -2.19 13.64 -10.13
N ARG A 122 -1.91 14.47 -11.12
CA ARG A 122 -2.62 14.47 -12.40
C ARG A 122 -2.45 13.14 -13.13
N GLN A 123 -1.21 12.64 -13.19
CA GLN A 123 -0.90 11.37 -13.85
C GLN A 123 -1.67 10.20 -13.21
N VAL A 124 -1.67 10.11 -11.89
CA VAL A 124 -2.39 9.08 -11.15
C VAL A 124 -3.90 9.19 -11.39
N LEU A 125 -4.43 10.39 -11.35
CA LEU A 125 -5.86 10.63 -11.60
C LEU A 125 -6.29 10.16 -13.00
N ILE A 126 -5.52 10.51 -14.03
CA ILE A 126 -5.77 10.12 -15.41
C ILE A 126 -5.68 8.59 -15.56
N MET A 127 -4.66 7.97 -15.00
CA MET A 127 -4.50 6.52 -15.05
C MET A 127 -5.67 5.80 -14.41
N LYS A 128 -6.18 6.31 -13.29
CA LYS A 128 -7.30 5.69 -12.58
C LYS A 128 -8.62 5.87 -13.31
N TYR A 129 -8.94 7.08 -13.75
CA TYR A 129 -10.27 7.41 -14.27
C TYR A 129 -10.40 7.33 -15.78
N GLU A 130 -9.40 7.76 -16.53
CA GLU A 130 -9.44 7.68 -17.99
C GLU A 130 -9.00 6.32 -18.50
N ARG A 131 -7.88 5.83 -17.98
CA ARG A 131 -7.33 4.53 -18.41
C ARG A 131 -7.92 3.36 -17.63
N LYS A 132 -8.72 3.62 -16.60
CA LYS A 132 -9.41 2.63 -15.77
C LYS A 132 -8.47 1.55 -15.22
N MET A 133 -7.28 1.96 -14.83
CA MET A 133 -6.27 1.08 -14.28
C MET A 133 -6.57 0.76 -12.82
N LYS A 134 -6.18 -0.44 -12.40
CA LYS A 134 -6.21 -0.84 -11.00
C LYS A 134 -5.05 -0.19 -10.25
N TYR A 135 -5.22 0.00 -8.95
CA TYR A 135 -4.16 0.62 -8.12
C TYR A 135 -2.82 -0.10 -8.26
N ARG A 136 -2.83 -1.43 -8.31
CA ARG A 136 -1.63 -2.24 -8.50
C ARG A 136 -0.97 -1.98 -9.84
N GLU A 137 -1.76 -1.86 -10.90
CA GLU A 137 -1.25 -1.57 -12.24
C GLU A 137 -0.59 -0.19 -12.31
N ILE A 138 -1.19 0.81 -11.66
CA ILE A 138 -0.62 2.16 -11.56
C ILE A 138 0.70 2.12 -10.78
N SER A 139 0.70 1.42 -9.65
CA SER A 139 1.88 1.21 -8.81
C SER A 139 3.04 0.61 -9.62
N ASP A 140 2.76 -0.44 -10.38
CA ASP A 140 3.77 -1.13 -11.19
C ASP A 140 4.28 -0.23 -12.32
N GLU A 141 3.39 0.47 -13.02
CA GLU A 141 3.77 1.33 -14.16
C GLU A 141 4.61 2.55 -13.71
N LEU A 142 4.23 3.18 -12.61
CA LEU A 142 4.93 4.35 -12.08
C LEU A 142 6.10 4.00 -11.17
N LYS A 143 6.28 2.73 -10.83
CA LYS A 143 7.33 2.24 -9.91
C LYS A 143 7.28 2.94 -8.55
N ILE A 144 6.07 3.11 -8.05
CA ILE A 144 5.80 3.64 -6.71
C ILE A 144 4.98 2.62 -5.92
N SER A 145 4.89 2.77 -4.60
CA SER A 145 4.08 1.89 -3.77
C SER A 145 2.58 2.12 -4.01
N GLN A 146 1.74 1.14 -3.72
CA GLN A 146 0.29 1.32 -3.77
C GLN A 146 -0.17 2.38 -2.78
N VAL A 147 0.48 2.49 -1.63
CA VAL A 147 0.22 3.56 -0.65
C VAL A 147 0.46 4.93 -1.28
N ALA A 148 1.54 5.09 -2.04
CA ALA A 148 1.82 6.33 -2.77
C ALA A 148 0.75 6.63 -3.82
N VAL A 149 0.25 5.61 -4.53
CA VAL A 149 -0.86 5.79 -5.48
C VAL A 149 -2.10 6.33 -4.77
N TYR A 150 -2.50 5.73 -3.66
CA TYR A 150 -3.66 6.20 -2.87
C TYR A 150 -3.46 7.64 -2.39
N LYS A 151 -2.26 7.95 -1.93
CA LYS A 151 -1.92 9.29 -1.46
C LYS A 151 -2.07 10.33 -2.56
N HIS A 152 -1.50 10.06 -3.75
CA HIS A 152 -1.59 10.99 -4.88
C HIS A 152 -3.03 11.16 -5.35
N LEU A 153 -3.79 10.06 -5.44
CA LEU A 153 -5.19 10.13 -5.82
C LEU A 153 -6.02 10.93 -4.82
N SER A 154 -5.81 10.68 -3.52
CA SER A 154 -6.48 11.41 -2.45
C SER A 154 -6.19 12.92 -2.51
N GLN A 155 -4.92 13.28 -2.73
CA GLN A 155 -4.51 14.69 -2.87
C GLN A 155 -5.17 15.34 -4.08
N ALA A 156 -5.19 14.64 -5.23
CA ALA A 156 -5.82 15.13 -6.44
C ALA A 156 -7.31 15.42 -6.23
N LEU A 157 -8.05 14.43 -5.71
CA LEU A 157 -9.49 14.57 -5.47
C LEU A 157 -9.80 15.66 -4.45
N LYS A 158 -9.01 15.76 -3.41
CA LYS A 158 -9.17 16.80 -2.37
C LYS A 158 -8.98 18.20 -2.96
N THR A 159 -7.96 18.37 -3.80
CA THR A 159 -7.69 19.66 -4.47
C THR A 159 -8.83 20.05 -5.40
N LEU A 160 -9.31 19.09 -6.22
CA LEU A 160 -10.42 19.35 -7.13
C LEU A 160 -11.69 19.71 -6.38
N LYS A 161 -12.01 18.94 -5.34
CA LYS A 161 -13.22 19.16 -4.53
C LYS A 161 -13.19 20.55 -3.85
N ALA A 162 -12.05 20.97 -3.32
CA ALA A 162 -11.90 22.24 -2.63
C ALA A 162 -12.08 23.45 -3.58
N ASN A 163 -11.77 23.30 -4.86
CA ASN A 163 -11.75 24.38 -5.85
C ASN A 163 -12.92 24.34 -6.85
N PHE A 164 -13.67 23.25 -6.86
CA PHE A 164 -14.83 23.10 -7.75
C PHE A 164 -16.09 23.60 -7.03
N LYS A 165 -16.57 24.74 -7.48
CA LYS A 165 -17.80 25.35 -6.97
C LYS A 165 -18.83 25.57 -8.08
#